data_a9c363d6154fa0680ac4373956f2f666
#
_entry.id   a9c363d6154fa0680ac4373956f2f666
#
_cell.length_a   1.000
_cell.length_b   1.000
_cell.length_c   1.000
_cell.angle_alpha   90.00
_cell.angle_beta   90.00
_cell.angle_gamma   90.00
#
_symmetry.space_group_name_H-M   'P 1'
#
loop_
_entity.id
_entity.type
_entity.pdbx_description
1 polymer ?
#
loop_
_entity_poly.entity_id
_entity_poly.type
_entity_poly.pdbx_seq_one_letter_code
_entity_poly.pdbx_strand_id
1 'polypeptide(L)'
;DWQYCLVGSEMCIRDSISAPQIGWSASPCCGLVMLSPLALEKMAGTTSTSFACDLQKWLDIMQAYENGGHAYHATMPTDSLVRFRDTLLEIEELGFEKACLRQQELGNSVRDLLASKGIRSVAADGFAAPGVVVAYTSDADIKSGKKFAEVGVQIAAGVPLMCDEPDDFQTFRLGLFGLEKLKNVDGTVASLEEALDNVLS
;
A
#
# COMPACT_ATOMS: atom_id res chain seq x y z
N ASP A 1 8.07 -12.02 -11.49
CA ASP A 1 9.05 -10.94 -11.39
C ASP A 1 8.63 -9.98 -10.30
N TRP A 2 9.27 -10.07 -9.16
CA TRP A 2 9.14 -9.18 -8.00
C TRP A 2 9.45 -7.70 -8.32
N GLN A 3 9.95 -7.45 -9.52
CA GLN A 3 10.37 -6.15 -10.02
C GLN A 3 9.25 -5.10 -10.08
N TYR A 4 7.99 -5.54 -10.15
CA TYR A 4 6.87 -4.62 -10.30
C TYR A 4 6.16 -4.25 -8.99
N CYS A 5 6.42 -4.96 -7.91
CA CYS A 5 5.85 -4.65 -6.59
C CYS A 5 6.77 -3.81 -5.71
N LEU A 6 8.05 -3.77 -6.01
CA LEU A 6 9.04 -2.96 -5.33
C LEU A 6 9.71 -2.09 -6.38
N VAL A 7 9.50 -0.80 -6.32
CA VAL A 7 10.22 0.18 -7.14
C VAL A 7 11.70 0.08 -6.80
N GLY A 8 12.46 -0.61 -7.62
CA GLY A 8 13.89 -0.79 -7.40
C GLY A 8 14.47 -1.73 -8.42
N SER A 9 14.94 -1.15 -9.46
CA SER A 9 15.66 -1.77 -10.56
C SER A 9 16.79 -2.71 -10.09
N GLU A 10 17.23 -3.53 -10.99
CA GLU A 10 18.28 -4.56 -10.93
C GLU A 10 19.67 -4.10 -10.44
N MET A 11 19.81 -2.90 -9.94
CA MET A 11 21.07 -2.36 -9.46
C MET A 11 21.14 -2.25 -7.95
N CYS A 12 21.79 -3.20 -7.31
CA CYS A 12 22.56 -3.14 -6.04
C CYS A 12 21.98 -2.42 -4.82
N ILE A 13 20.87 -1.72 -4.91
CA ILE A 13 20.20 -1.02 -3.82
C ILE A 13 18.79 -1.62 -3.72
N ARG A 14 18.67 -2.73 -3.00
CA ARG A 14 17.37 -3.37 -2.72
C ARG A 14 16.90 -3.00 -1.33
N ASP A 15 17.09 -1.76 -0.96
CA ASP A 15 16.53 -1.24 0.27
C ASP A 15 15.09 -0.82 -0.01
N SER A 16 14.18 -1.32 0.79
CA SER A 16 12.76 -1.01 0.62
C SER A 16 12.16 -0.61 1.96
N ILE A 17 11.31 0.40 1.92
CA ILE A 17 10.54 0.84 3.09
C ILE A 17 9.07 0.61 2.79
N SER A 18 8.37 -0.02 3.72
CA SER A 18 6.94 -0.30 3.62
C SER A 18 6.26 -0.16 4.98
N ALA A 19 4.97 -0.41 5.02
CA ALA A 19 4.19 -0.44 6.24
C ALA A 19 3.10 -1.52 6.15
N PRO A 20 2.72 -2.14 7.28
CA PRO A 20 1.79 -3.25 7.31
C PRO A 20 0.43 -2.96 6.68
N GLN A 21 -0.06 -1.72 6.77
CA GLN A 21 -1.37 -1.30 6.25
C GLN A 21 -1.39 -1.04 4.73
N ILE A 22 -0.25 -1.06 4.05
CA ILE A 22 -0.19 -0.83 2.60
C ILE A 22 -0.45 -2.14 1.86
N GLY A 23 0.55 -2.84 1.38
CA GLY A 23 0.41 -4.09 0.63
C GLY A 23 0.29 -5.36 1.48
N TRP A 24 0.46 -5.27 2.80
CA TRP A 24 0.53 -6.43 3.69
C TRP A 24 -0.79 -6.75 4.40
N SER A 25 -1.85 -6.01 4.13
CA SER A 25 -3.22 -6.27 4.61
C SER A 25 -3.38 -6.33 6.13
N ALA A 26 -2.50 -5.65 6.88
CA ALA A 26 -2.52 -5.60 8.34
C ALA A 26 -2.76 -4.18 8.86
N SER A 27 -2.93 -4.03 10.17
CA SER A 27 -3.07 -2.73 10.82
C SER A 27 -1.72 -2.03 10.96
N PRO A 28 -1.68 -0.68 10.99
CA PRO A 28 -0.45 0.08 11.26
C PRO A 28 0.14 -0.32 12.60
N CYS A 29 1.42 -0.72 12.63
CA CYS A 29 2.11 -1.10 13.87
C CYS A 29 3.60 -0.81 13.88
N CYS A 30 4.26 -0.79 12.72
CA CYS A 30 5.70 -0.58 12.62
C CYS A 30 6.07 -0.06 11.22
N GLY A 31 7.28 0.45 11.07
CA GLY A 31 7.92 0.61 9.77
C GLY A 31 8.60 -0.69 9.37
N LEU A 32 8.46 -1.08 8.11
CA LEU A 32 9.16 -2.21 7.54
C LEU A 32 10.34 -1.68 6.72
N VAL A 33 11.54 -2.03 7.13
CA VAL A 33 12.76 -1.59 6.45
C VAL A 33 13.54 -2.84 6.06
N MET A 34 13.65 -3.08 4.76
CA MET A 34 14.44 -4.19 4.21
C MET A 34 15.79 -3.64 3.78
N LEU A 35 16.85 -4.19 4.34
CA LEU A 35 18.22 -3.69 4.15
C LEU A 35 18.99 -4.66 3.26
N SER A 36 19.61 -4.13 2.20
CA SER A 36 20.58 -4.87 1.40
C SER A 36 21.90 -5.06 2.15
N PRO A 37 22.77 -6.00 1.74
CA PRO A 37 24.11 -6.13 2.29
C PRO A 37 24.92 -4.83 2.23
N LEU A 38 24.76 -4.06 1.16
CA LEU A 38 25.41 -2.74 1.01
C LEU A 38 24.90 -1.72 2.03
N ALA A 39 23.58 -1.70 2.29
CA ALA A 39 23.00 -0.82 3.32
C ALA A 39 23.49 -1.19 4.72
N LEU A 40 23.59 -2.47 5.03
CA LEU A 40 24.15 -2.95 6.30
C LEU A 40 25.60 -2.51 6.49
N GLU A 41 26.44 -2.63 5.44
CA GLU A 41 27.81 -2.16 5.46
C GLU A 41 27.91 -0.64 5.72
N LYS A 42 27.08 0.14 5.03
CA LYS A 42 27.04 1.60 5.20
C LYS A 42 26.52 2.00 6.57
N MET A 43 25.50 1.32 7.06
CA MET A 43 24.91 1.58 8.37
C MET A 43 25.89 1.35 9.51
N ALA A 44 26.74 0.32 9.44
CA ALA A 44 27.76 0.02 10.46
C ALA A 44 28.76 1.17 10.69
N GLY A 45 28.93 2.07 9.70
CA GLY A 45 29.79 3.26 9.81
C GLY A 45 29.07 4.54 10.23
N THR A 46 27.79 4.46 10.60
CA THR A 46 26.96 5.64 10.94
C THR A 46 26.51 5.61 12.39
N THR A 47 26.09 6.78 12.89
CA THR A 47 25.49 6.90 14.22
C THR A 47 24.19 7.68 14.10
N SER A 48 23.10 7.10 14.60
CA SER A 48 21.80 7.76 14.65
C SER A 48 21.67 8.62 15.91
N THR A 49 21.03 9.77 15.77
CA THR A 49 20.62 10.63 16.90
C THR A 49 19.13 10.46 17.22
N SER A 50 18.42 9.62 16.47
CA SER A 50 17.00 9.37 16.67
C SER A 50 16.78 8.12 17.53
N PHE A 51 15.94 8.24 18.55
CA PHE A 51 15.54 7.09 19.35
C PHE A 51 14.71 6.08 18.52
N ALA A 52 13.71 6.57 17.80
CA ALA A 52 12.75 5.70 17.09
C ALA A 52 13.26 5.18 15.73
N CYS A 53 14.13 5.96 15.06
CA CYS A 53 14.61 5.65 13.70
C CYS A 53 16.06 5.18 13.68
N ASP A 54 16.59 4.68 14.79
CA ASP A 54 17.91 4.06 14.86
C ASP A 54 17.86 2.63 14.32
N LEU A 55 18.10 2.49 13.02
CA LEU A 55 18.02 1.20 12.34
C LEU A 55 19.06 0.19 12.85
N GLN A 56 20.26 0.64 13.25
CA GLN A 56 21.26 -0.26 13.83
C GLN A 56 20.73 -0.85 15.13
N LYS A 57 20.14 -0.01 15.97
CA LYS A 57 19.58 -0.46 17.26
C LYS A 57 18.43 -1.44 17.09
N TRP A 58 17.55 -1.20 16.10
CA TRP A 58 16.47 -2.13 15.80
C TRP A 58 16.98 -3.44 15.21
N LEU A 59 18.01 -3.41 14.37
CA LEU A 59 18.66 -4.60 13.83
C LEU A 59 19.27 -5.45 14.96
N ASP A 60 20.01 -4.84 15.89
CA ASP A 60 20.62 -5.52 17.04
C ASP A 60 19.56 -6.25 17.88
N ILE A 61 18.38 -5.63 18.06
CA ILE A 61 17.27 -6.23 18.80
C ILE A 61 16.69 -7.44 18.04
N MET A 62 16.44 -7.29 16.74
CA MET A 62 15.92 -8.40 15.92
C MET A 62 16.89 -9.58 15.92
N GLN A 63 18.18 -9.34 15.75
CA GLN A 63 19.22 -10.38 15.79
C GLN A 63 19.31 -11.06 17.17
N ALA A 64 19.11 -10.32 18.27
CA ALA A 64 19.06 -10.91 19.60
C ALA A 64 17.91 -11.92 19.73
N TYR A 65 16.72 -11.60 19.18
CA TYR A 65 15.59 -12.53 19.16
C TYR A 65 15.82 -13.72 18.22
N GLU A 66 16.38 -13.52 17.04
CA GLU A 66 16.73 -14.58 16.11
C GLU A 66 17.73 -15.59 16.70
N ASN A 67 18.63 -15.13 17.55
CA ASN A 67 19.61 -15.94 18.27
C ASN A 67 19.05 -16.56 19.56
N GLY A 68 17.74 -16.51 19.79
CA GLY A 68 17.07 -17.10 20.96
C GLY A 68 17.20 -16.34 22.26
N GLY A 69 17.75 -15.11 22.22
CA GLY A 69 17.81 -14.20 23.34
C GLY A 69 16.64 -13.21 23.35
N HIS A 70 16.81 -12.11 24.08
CA HIS A 70 15.91 -10.97 24.01
C HIS A 70 16.68 -9.67 24.20
N ALA A 71 16.16 -8.58 23.65
CA ALA A 71 16.65 -7.24 23.88
C ALA A 71 15.47 -6.26 23.93
N TYR A 72 15.63 -5.19 24.68
CA TYR A 72 14.61 -4.16 24.85
C TYR A 72 15.16 -2.79 24.46
N HIS A 73 14.39 -2.08 23.65
CA HIS A 73 14.67 -0.68 23.32
C HIS A 73 13.42 0.18 23.54
N ALA A 74 12.27 -0.27 23.05
CA ALA A 74 10.99 0.40 23.22
C ALA A 74 9.85 -0.63 23.27
N THR A 75 8.75 -0.27 23.91
CA THR A 75 7.54 -1.08 23.89
C THR A 75 6.92 -1.07 22.50
N MET A 76 6.73 -2.24 21.94
CA MET A 76 6.12 -2.44 20.63
C MET A 76 4.65 -2.85 20.77
N PRO A 77 3.80 -2.53 19.77
CA PRO A 77 2.40 -2.94 19.76
C PRO A 77 2.28 -4.44 19.41
N THR A 78 2.54 -5.31 20.39
CA THR A 78 2.70 -6.75 20.19
C THR A 78 1.47 -7.42 19.58
N ASP A 79 0.26 -7.01 19.96
CA ASP A 79 -0.97 -7.55 19.39
C ASP A 79 -1.07 -7.29 17.87
N SER A 80 -0.72 -6.08 17.45
CA SER A 80 -0.69 -5.70 16.04
C SER A 80 0.43 -6.39 15.27
N LEU A 81 1.59 -6.63 15.90
CA LEU A 81 2.68 -7.41 15.31
C LEU A 81 2.30 -8.88 15.12
N VAL A 82 1.62 -9.49 16.09
CA VAL A 82 1.07 -10.84 15.95
C VAL A 82 0.07 -10.89 14.80
N ARG A 83 -0.84 -9.92 14.71
CA ARG A 83 -1.79 -9.83 13.59
C ARG A 83 -1.07 -9.67 12.25
N PHE A 84 -0.03 -8.86 12.21
CA PHE A 84 0.78 -8.69 10.99
C PHE A 84 1.47 -10.01 10.59
N ARG A 85 2.08 -10.73 11.53
CA ARG A 85 2.63 -12.07 11.28
C ARG A 85 1.59 -13.01 10.68
N ASP A 86 0.40 -13.07 11.27
CA ASP A 86 -0.67 -13.97 10.81
C ASP A 86 -1.09 -13.62 9.37
N THR A 87 -1.19 -12.34 9.05
CA THR A 87 -1.48 -11.89 7.68
C THR A 87 -0.36 -12.24 6.70
N LEU A 88 0.90 -12.16 7.12
CA LEU A 88 2.04 -12.60 6.29
C LEU A 88 1.95 -14.09 5.96
N LEU A 89 1.60 -14.93 6.93
CA LEU A 89 1.41 -16.37 6.71
C LEU A 89 0.24 -16.64 5.75
N GLU A 90 -0.85 -15.89 5.85
CA GLU A 90 -1.98 -15.97 4.89
C GLU A 90 -1.55 -15.56 3.46
N ILE A 91 -0.69 -14.54 3.32
CA ILE A 91 -0.15 -14.13 2.01
C ILE A 91 0.80 -15.20 1.46
N GLU A 92 1.64 -15.78 2.31
CA GLU A 92 2.54 -16.88 1.93
C GLU A 92 1.75 -18.09 1.45
N GLU A 93 0.67 -18.47 2.15
CA GLU A 93 -0.24 -19.55 1.74
C GLU A 93 -0.92 -19.27 0.39
N LEU A 94 -1.35 -18.01 0.15
CA LEU A 94 -1.87 -17.59 -1.16
C LEU A 94 -0.81 -17.68 -2.25
N GLY A 95 0.45 -17.43 -1.90
CA GLY A 95 1.60 -17.26 -2.76
C GLY A 95 1.85 -15.80 -3.11
N PHE A 96 3.06 -15.30 -2.84
CA PHE A 96 3.43 -13.89 -3.07
C PHE A 96 3.30 -13.48 -4.55
N GLU A 97 3.72 -14.34 -5.48
CA GLU A 97 3.57 -14.07 -6.91
C GLU A 97 2.09 -13.95 -7.30
N LYS A 98 1.26 -14.87 -6.81
CA LYS A 98 -0.18 -14.83 -7.05
C LYS A 98 -0.83 -13.58 -6.46
N ALA A 99 -0.44 -13.18 -5.25
CA ALA A 99 -0.92 -11.94 -4.63
C ALA A 99 -0.57 -10.72 -5.48
N CYS A 100 0.65 -10.67 -6.02
CA CYS A 100 1.11 -9.61 -6.93
C CYS A 100 0.28 -9.57 -8.22
N LEU A 101 0.08 -10.70 -8.88
CA LEU A 101 -0.73 -10.80 -10.10
C LEU A 101 -2.18 -10.39 -9.86
N ARG A 102 -2.77 -10.84 -8.75
CA ARG A 102 -4.13 -10.46 -8.34
C ARG A 102 -4.25 -8.96 -8.03
N GLN A 103 -3.22 -8.35 -7.46
CA GLN A 103 -3.20 -6.90 -7.23
C GLN A 103 -3.19 -6.12 -8.56
N GLN A 104 -2.42 -6.59 -9.54
CA GLN A 104 -2.40 -6.00 -10.88
C GLN A 104 -3.75 -6.16 -11.59
N GLU A 105 -4.32 -7.36 -11.54
CA GLU A 105 -5.65 -7.67 -12.08
C GLU A 105 -6.71 -6.73 -11.48
N LEU A 106 -6.76 -6.61 -10.16
CA LEU A 106 -7.70 -5.73 -9.47
C LEU A 106 -7.52 -4.26 -9.88
N GLY A 107 -6.27 -3.78 -9.93
CA GLY A 107 -5.97 -2.41 -10.34
C GLY A 107 -6.42 -2.09 -11.77
N ASN A 108 -6.22 -3.03 -12.70
CA ASN A 108 -6.65 -2.89 -14.08
C ASN A 108 -8.19 -2.93 -14.19
N SER A 109 -8.83 -3.94 -13.58
CA SER A 109 -10.29 -4.09 -13.61
C SER A 109 -11.03 -2.88 -13.02
N VAL A 110 -10.50 -2.28 -11.95
CA VAL A 110 -11.07 -1.05 -11.38
C VAL A 110 -10.91 0.14 -12.33
N ARG A 111 -9.79 0.26 -13.04
CA ARG A 111 -9.61 1.33 -14.03
C ARG A 111 -10.53 1.14 -15.25
N ASP A 112 -10.69 -0.09 -15.71
CA ASP A 112 -11.60 -0.42 -16.82
C ASP A 112 -13.05 -0.11 -16.42
N LEU A 113 -13.46 -0.44 -15.21
CA LEU A 113 -14.77 -0.07 -14.66
C LEU A 113 -14.96 1.45 -14.63
N LEU A 114 -14.00 2.21 -14.09
CA LEU A 114 -14.09 3.67 -14.07
C LEU A 114 -14.16 4.26 -15.48
N ALA A 115 -13.35 3.75 -16.40
CA ALA A 115 -13.38 4.17 -17.81
C ALA A 115 -14.73 3.89 -18.47
N SER A 116 -15.37 2.75 -18.19
CA SER A 116 -16.71 2.42 -18.69
C SER A 116 -17.79 3.38 -18.19
N LYS A 117 -17.60 3.99 -17.02
CA LYS A 117 -18.46 5.04 -16.44
C LYS A 117 -18.03 6.45 -16.86
N GLY A 118 -17.08 6.60 -17.78
CA GLY A 118 -16.58 7.89 -18.26
C GLY A 118 -15.62 8.62 -17.28
N ILE A 119 -15.13 7.94 -16.25
CA ILE A 119 -14.22 8.48 -15.25
C ILE A 119 -12.78 8.16 -15.64
N ARG A 120 -11.97 9.20 -15.85
CA ARG A 120 -10.59 9.07 -16.30
C ARG A 120 -9.62 8.92 -15.13
N SER A 121 -8.69 7.96 -15.25
CA SER A 121 -7.54 7.84 -14.35
C SER A 121 -6.54 8.98 -14.57
N VAL A 122 -5.86 9.41 -13.49
CA VAL A 122 -4.76 10.38 -13.55
C VAL A 122 -3.48 9.74 -14.10
N ALA A 123 -3.29 8.45 -13.86
CA ALA A 123 -2.09 7.75 -14.29
C ALA A 123 -1.97 7.72 -15.83
N ALA A 124 -0.80 8.06 -16.34
CA ALA A 124 -0.46 7.86 -17.73
C ALA A 124 -0.28 6.37 -18.05
N ASP A 125 -0.40 6.02 -19.33
CA ASP A 125 -0.22 4.65 -19.80
C ASP A 125 1.18 4.11 -19.41
N GLY A 126 1.20 2.91 -18.84
CA GLY A 126 2.42 2.27 -18.35
C GLY A 126 2.88 2.71 -16.94
N PHE A 127 2.21 3.69 -16.32
CA PHE A 127 2.55 4.20 -14.99
C PHE A 127 1.45 3.98 -13.94
N ALA A 128 0.51 3.11 -14.21
CA ALA A 128 -0.61 2.83 -13.35
C ALA A 128 -0.20 1.97 -12.14
N ALA A 129 -0.28 2.54 -10.92
CA ALA A 129 -0.02 1.79 -9.69
C ALA A 129 -1.15 0.78 -9.43
N PRO A 130 -0.85 -0.50 -9.14
CA PRO A 130 -1.89 -1.52 -8.98
C PRO A 130 -2.68 -1.40 -7.66
N GLY A 131 -2.11 -0.81 -6.62
CA GLY A 131 -2.72 -0.75 -5.29
C GLY A 131 -3.51 0.53 -5.01
N VAL A 132 -3.40 1.56 -5.84
CA VAL A 132 -4.11 2.83 -5.69
C VAL A 132 -4.55 3.35 -7.05
N VAL A 133 -5.81 3.69 -7.17
CA VAL A 133 -6.34 4.37 -8.36
C VAL A 133 -6.70 5.80 -7.99
N VAL A 134 -6.10 6.76 -8.68
CA VAL A 134 -6.45 8.18 -8.61
C VAL A 134 -7.24 8.53 -9.85
N ALA A 135 -8.42 9.07 -9.68
CA ALA A 135 -9.32 9.39 -10.79
C ALA A 135 -9.83 10.83 -10.70
N TYR A 136 -10.06 11.44 -11.86
CA TYR A 136 -10.60 12.79 -11.96
C TYR A 136 -12.07 12.84 -11.55
N THR A 137 -12.48 13.95 -10.98
CA THR A 137 -13.89 14.29 -10.75
C THR A 137 -14.11 15.79 -10.83
N SER A 138 -15.30 16.22 -11.22
CA SER A 138 -15.75 17.60 -11.08
C SER A 138 -16.70 17.80 -9.90
N ASP A 139 -17.07 16.73 -9.22
CA ASP A 139 -18.01 16.72 -8.10
C ASP A 139 -17.26 16.82 -6.77
N ALA A 140 -17.54 17.87 -5.99
CA ALA A 140 -16.88 18.12 -4.70
C ALA A 140 -17.24 17.07 -3.62
N ASP A 141 -18.43 16.49 -3.67
CA ASP A 141 -18.87 15.45 -2.74
C ASP A 141 -18.25 14.09 -3.08
N ILE A 142 -17.94 13.82 -4.34
CA ILE A 142 -17.13 12.69 -4.77
C ILE A 142 -15.66 12.91 -4.34
N LYS A 143 -15.10 14.09 -4.60
CA LYS A 143 -13.74 14.47 -4.19
C LYS A 143 -13.50 14.25 -2.71
N SER A 144 -14.44 14.67 -1.87
CA SER A 144 -14.35 14.52 -0.41
C SER A 144 -14.63 13.11 0.09
N GLY A 145 -15.20 12.25 -0.74
CA GLY A 145 -15.66 10.89 -0.40
C GLY A 145 -17.03 10.85 0.27
N LYS A 146 -17.74 11.99 0.39
CA LYS A 146 -19.04 12.07 1.07
C LYS A 146 -20.10 11.18 0.39
N LYS A 147 -20.26 11.27 -0.92
CA LYS A 147 -21.22 10.43 -1.66
C LYS A 147 -20.91 8.94 -1.53
N PHE A 148 -19.64 8.57 -1.49
CA PHE A 148 -19.24 7.18 -1.24
C PHE A 148 -19.60 6.73 0.20
N ALA A 149 -19.40 7.60 1.19
CA ALA A 149 -19.77 7.30 2.56
C ALA A 149 -21.28 7.10 2.73
N GLU A 150 -22.13 7.84 2.00
CA GLU A 150 -23.59 7.70 1.99
C GLU A 150 -24.05 6.33 1.48
N VAL A 151 -23.28 5.67 0.63
CA VAL A 151 -23.53 4.30 0.15
C VAL A 151 -22.71 3.24 0.91
N GLY A 152 -22.11 3.61 2.04
CA GLY A 152 -21.39 2.70 2.92
C GLY A 152 -19.97 2.34 2.46
N VAL A 153 -19.41 3.07 1.51
CA VAL A 153 -18.04 2.86 0.99
C VAL A 153 -17.12 3.97 1.47
N GLN A 154 -15.99 3.62 2.06
CA GLN A 154 -14.95 4.56 2.44
C GLN A 154 -13.90 4.63 1.36
N ILE A 155 -13.65 5.85 0.84
CA ILE A 155 -12.57 6.16 -0.08
C ILE A 155 -11.63 7.20 0.51
N ALA A 156 -10.52 7.50 -0.17
CA ALA A 156 -9.66 8.60 0.20
C ALA A 156 -9.95 9.84 -0.65
N ALA A 157 -10.06 10.99 0.01
CA ALA A 157 -10.21 12.28 -0.65
C ALA A 157 -9.04 12.56 -1.62
N GLY A 158 -9.30 13.29 -2.68
CA GLY A 158 -8.27 13.76 -3.59
C GLY A 158 -7.35 14.78 -2.91
N VAL A 159 -6.09 14.76 -3.31
CA VAL A 159 -5.06 15.69 -2.82
C VAL A 159 -4.31 16.28 -4.01
N PRO A 160 -3.73 17.49 -3.87
CA PRO A 160 -2.83 18.04 -4.88
C PRO A 160 -1.60 17.14 -4.99
N LEU A 161 -1.09 16.96 -6.20
CA LEU A 161 0.11 16.15 -6.49
C LEU A 161 1.39 16.98 -6.36
N MET A 162 1.29 18.32 -6.33
CA MET A 162 2.41 19.27 -6.24
C MET A 162 3.39 19.16 -7.42
N CYS A 163 2.83 18.94 -8.62
CA CYS A 163 3.58 18.80 -9.87
C CYS A 163 2.99 19.67 -11.00
N ASP A 164 2.76 20.95 -10.70
CA ASP A 164 2.26 21.98 -11.62
C ASP A 164 0.87 21.68 -12.20
N GLU A 165 0.03 20.96 -11.45
CA GLU A 165 -1.37 20.75 -11.83
C GLU A 165 -2.18 22.07 -11.81
N PRO A 166 -3.20 22.19 -12.69
CA PRO A 166 -4.02 23.39 -12.75
C PRO A 166 -4.89 23.57 -11.50
N ASP A 167 -5.33 24.81 -11.23
CA ASP A 167 -6.11 25.16 -10.03
C ASP A 167 -7.43 24.40 -9.90
N ASP A 168 -8.00 23.94 -11.00
CA ASP A 168 -9.24 23.14 -11.06
C ASP A 168 -8.99 21.63 -10.94
N PHE A 169 -7.75 21.19 -10.68
CA PHE A 169 -7.42 19.79 -10.51
C PHE A 169 -8.18 19.19 -9.33
N GLN A 170 -9.10 18.29 -9.64
CA GLN A 170 -9.89 17.60 -8.64
C GLN A 170 -9.90 16.09 -8.90
N THR A 171 -9.63 15.34 -7.85
CA THR A 171 -9.53 13.87 -7.91
C THR A 171 -10.12 13.24 -6.66
N PHE A 172 -10.33 11.93 -6.73
CA PHE A 172 -10.55 11.05 -5.59
C PHE A 172 -9.64 9.83 -5.72
N ARG A 173 -9.48 9.08 -4.63
CA ARG A 173 -8.57 7.94 -4.60
C ARG A 173 -9.26 6.69 -4.09
N LEU A 174 -9.07 5.57 -4.79
CA LEU A 174 -9.50 4.25 -4.39
C LEU A 174 -8.29 3.44 -3.93
N GLY A 175 -8.27 3.05 -2.65
CA GLY A 175 -7.28 2.14 -2.09
C GLY A 175 -7.71 0.69 -2.32
N LEU A 176 -6.88 -0.08 -3.01
CA LEU A 176 -7.18 -1.45 -3.41
C LEU A 176 -6.41 -2.49 -2.59
N PHE A 177 -5.83 -2.06 -1.47
CA PHE A 177 -5.15 -2.96 -0.55
C PHE A 177 -6.15 -3.80 0.25
N GLY A 178 -5.75 -5.02 0.54
CA GLY A 178 -6.54 -5.94 1.36
C GLY A 178 -6.56 -7.34 0.77
N LEU A 179 -6.14 -8.33 1.55
CA LEU A 179 -6.03 -9.72 1.10
C LEU A 179 -7.40 -10.29 0.70
N GLU A 180 -8.47 -9.86 1.35
CA GLU A 180 -9.85 -10.22 1.02
C GLU A 180 -10.24 -9.81 -0.41
N LYS A 181 -9.75 -8.64 -0.87
CA LYS A 181 -9.97 -8.16 -2.24
C LYS A 181 -9.21 -9.01 -3.25
N LEU A 182 -7.97 -9.39 -2.90
CA LEU A 182 -7.13 -10.22 -3.77
C LEU A 182 -7.64 -11.66 -3.88
N LYS A 183 -8.28 -12.17 -2.82
CA LYS A 183 -8.93 -13.49 -2.84
C LYS A 183 -10.17 -13.54 -3.74
N ASN A 184 -10.84 -12.41 -3.95
CA ASN A 184 -12.07 -12.30 -4.74
C ASN A 184 -12.11 -10.99 -5.55
N VAL A 185 -11.30 -10.91 -6.60
CA VAL A 185 -11.19 -9.73 -7.46
C VAL A 185 -12.54 -9.38 -8.11
N ASP A 186 -13.19 -10.34 -8.72
CA ASP A 186 -14.48 -10.12 -9.42
C ASP A 186 -15.57 -9.59 -8.48
N GLY A 187 -15.70 -10.18 -7.30
CA GLY A 187 -16.65 -9.72 -6.28
C GLY A 187 -16.34 -8.32 -5.76
N THR A 188 -15.06 -7.98 -5.65
CA THR A 188 -14.62 -6.63 -5.24
C THR A 188 -14.98 -5.60 -6.31
N VAL A 189 -14.75 -5.90 -7.57
CA VAL A 189 -15.09 -5.03 -8.69
C VAL A 189 -16.61 -4.85 -8.82
N ALA A 190 -17.39 -5.93 -8.70
CA ALA A 190 -18.85 -5.88 -8.73
C ALA A 190 -19.44 -5.02 -7.59
N SER A 191 -18.90 -5.15 -6.37
CA SER A 191 -19.32 -4.32 -5.25
C SER A 191 -18.99 -2.83 -5.45
N LEU A 192 -17.85 -2.53 -6.05
CA LEU A 192 -17.49 -1.16 -6.41
C LEU A 192 -18.40 -0.62 -7.54
N GLU A 193 -18.76 -1.44 -8.52
CA GLU A 193 -19.67 -1.06 -9.59
C GLU A 193 -21.03 -0.65 -9.03
N GLU A 194 -21.62 -1.46 -8.15
CA GLU A 194 -22.88 -1.14 -7.48
C GLU A 194 -22.79 0.19 -6.70
N ALA A 195 -21.69 0.40 -5.97
CA ALA A 195 -21.48 1.66 -5.26
C ALA A 195 -21.36 2.85 -6.21
N LEU A 196 -20.64 2.72 -7.31
CA LEU A 196 -20.47 3.76 -8.33
C LEU A 196 -21.80 4.13 -9.00
N ASP A 197 -22.66 3.17 -9.30
CA ASP A 197 -23.97 3.43 -9.90
C ASP A 197 -24.86 4.27 -8.98
N ASN A 198 -24.78 4.04 -7.67
CA ASN A 198 -25.49 4.84 -6.69
C ASN A 198 -24.84 6.23 -6.45
N VAL A 199 -23.52 6.35 -6.54
CA VAL A 199 -22.79 7.62 -6.39
C VAL A 199 -22.96 8.54 -7.57
N LEU A 200 -23.12 8.00 -8.78
CA LEU A 200 -23.24 8.74 -10.03
C LEU A 200 -24.69 9.05 -10.42
N SER A 201 -25.67 8.45 -9.75
CA SER A 201 -27.09 8.74 -9.94
C SER A 201 -27.48 10.10 -9.34
#